data_1153d76ce96607f6b899f672e77ca4df
#
_entry.id   1153d76ce96607f6b899f672e77ca4df
#
_cell.length_a   1.000
_cell.length_b   1.000
_cell.length_c   1.000
_cell.angle_alpha   90.00
_cell.angle_beta   90.00
_cell.angle_gamma   90.00
#
_symmetry.space_group_name_H-M   'P 1'
#
loop_
_entity.id
_entity.type
_entity.pdbx_description
1 polymer ?
#
loop_
_entity_poly.entity_id
_entity_poly.type
_entity_poly.pdbx_seq_one_letter_code
_entity_poly.pdbx_strand_id
1 'polypeptide(L)'
;SWSQLATKVVASKYFYGDLEGGQREHSVKQLVHRVCKTIADRGLKDGYFASEQQAEIFYNELTWLCVNQYGSFNSPVWFNVGLYDVYGIAGGKHNYCWDPQEKAAVPCQNSYEHPQASACFIQSVKDSMEDIMRLATSEAMLFKHGSGTGTDLSTLRSSREKLAGGGKPSGP
;
A
#
# COMPACT_ATOMS: atom_id res chain seq x y z
N SER A 1 20.89 -10.98 -14.73
CA SER A 1 20.08 -10.26 -15.78
C SER A 1 18.60 -10.59 -15.61
N TRP A 2 17.73 -9.63 -15.87
CA TRP A 2 16.29 -9.81 -15.85
C TRP A 2 15.84 -10.70 -17.00
N SER A 3 14.98 -11.69 -16.71
CA SER A 3 14.37 -12.51 -17.75
C SER A 3 13.38 -11.68 -18.58
N GLN A 4 13.12 -12.11 -19.83
CA GLN A 4 12.12 -11.45 -20.67
C GLN A 4 10.73 -11.45 -20.02
N LEU A 5 10.34 -12.55 -19.34
CA LEU A 5 9.08 -12.66 -18.63
C LEU A 5 9.01 -11.63 -17.49
N ALA A 6 10.04 -11.55 -16.65
CA ALA A 6 10.10 -10.60 -15.54
C ALA A 6 9.98 -9.15 -16.05
N THR A 7 10.75 -8.81 -17.09
CA THR A 7 10.70 -7.47 -17.69
C THR A 7 9.31 -7.15 -18.24
N LYS A 8 8.66 -8.10 -18.95
CA LYS A 8 7.32 -7.92 -19.49
C LYS A 8 6.28 -7.71 -18.39
N VAL A 9 6.34 -8.50 -17.32
CA VAL A 9 5.42 -8.37 -16.18
C VAL A 9 5.59 -7.01 -15.51
N VAL A 10 6.83 -6.61 -15.22
CA VAL A 10 7.10 -5.32 -14.57
C VAL A 10 6.65 -4.15 -15.46
N ALA A 11 6.97 -4.18 -16.74
CA ALA A 11 6.57 -3.11 -17.67
C ALA A 11 5.05 -3.00 -17.84
N SER A 12 4.33 -4.13 -17.83
CA SER A 12 2.88 -4.15 -18.04
C SER A 12 2.07 -3.86 -16.78
N LYS A 13 2.62 -4.10 -15.58
CA LYS A 13 1.89 -4.03 -14.31
C LYS A 13 2.32 -2.92 -13.39
N TYR A 14 3.60 -2.52 -13.42
CA TYR A 14 4.19 -1.68 -12.37
C TYR A 14 4.72 -0.33 -12.86
N PHE A 15 4.99 -0.18 -14.17
CA PHE A 15 5.40 1.12 -14.69
C PHE A 15 4.26 2.12 -14.58
N TYR A 16 4.56 3.26 -13.95
CA TYR A 16 3.62 4.37 -13.88
C TYR A 16 3.40 4.97 -15.27
N GLY A 17 2.16 5.40 -15.52
CA GLY A 17 1.77 6.12 -16.72
C GLY A 17 1.17 5.23 -17.81
N ASP A 18 0.52 5.89 -18.78
CA ASP A 18 -0.14 5.25 -19.91
C ASP A 18 0.76 5.27 -21.15
N LEU A 19 0.61 4.25 -22.00
CA LEU A 19 1.30 4.16 -23.29
C LEU A 19 0.96 5.32 -24.22
N GLU A 20 -0.25 5.85 -24.13
CA GLU A 20 -0.78 6.91 -24.98
C GLU A 20 -0.67 8.30 -24.35
N GLY A 21 -0.45 8.41 -23.05
CA GLY A 21 -0.56 9.65 -22.25
C GLY A 21 0.70 10.47 -22.09
N GLY A 22 1.80 10.13 -22.71
CA GLY A 22 3.03 10.96 -22.78
C GLY A 22 3.98 10.88 -21.56
N GLN A 23 3.50 10.69 -20.35
CA GLN A 23 4.35 10.51 -19.16
C GLN A 23 4.27 9.08 -18.66
N ARG A 24 5.32 8.31 -18.92
CA ARG A 24 5.42 6.90 -18.52
C ARG A 24 6.83 6.53 -18.10
N GLU A 25 6.93 5.61 -17.17
CA GLU A 25 8.18 4.91 -16.90
C GLU A 25 8.53 3.96 -18.07
N HIS A 26 9.78 3.98 -18.50
CA HIS A 26 10.26 3.21 -19.65
C HIS A 26 11.28 2.15 -19.28
N SER A 27 11.68 2.07 -18.03
CA SER A 27 12.69 1.10 -17.58
C SER A 27 12.48 0.68 -16.12
N VAL A 28 12.90 -0.54 -15.82
CA VAL A 28 12.98 -1.05 -14.44
C VAL A 28 13.84 -0.11 -13.57
N LYS A 29 14.88 0.49 -14.16
CA LYS A 29 15.75 1.44 -13.47
C LYS A 29 14.98 2.68 -12.97
N GLN A 30 14.06 3.22 -13.77
CA GLN A 30 13.22 4.35 -13.36
C GLN A 30 12.27 3.97 -12.22
N LEU A 31 11.59 2.83 -12.35
CA LEU A 31 10.70 2.30 -11.32
C LEU A 31 11.43 2.13 -9.98
N VAL A 32 12.59 1.44 -10.00
CA VAL A 32 13.39 1.19 -8.79
C VAL A 32 13.91 2.50 -8.21
N HIS A 33 14.41 3.40 -9.07
CA HIS A 33 14.89 4.73 -8.64
C HIS A 33 13.78 5.51 -7.94
N ARG A 34 12.58 5.60 -8.54
CA ARG A 34 11.44 6.32 -7.94
C ARG A 34 11.18 5.85 -6.52
N VAL A 35 11.04 4.55 -6.31
CA VAL A 35 10.71 3.98 -5.01
C VAL A 35 11.87 4.12 -4.02
N CYS A 36 13.06 3.65 -4.39
CA CYS A 36 14.21 3.64 -3.49
C CYS A 36 14.67 5.05 -3.11
N LYS A 37 14.64 6.00 -4.06
CA LYS A 37 15.02 7.39 -3.79
C LYS A 37 14.02 8.06 -2.85
N THR A 38 12.73 7.88 -3.09
CA THR A 38 11.68 8.42 -2.21
C THR A 38 11.81 7.89 -0.78
N ILE A 39 12.08 6.59 -0.60
CA ILE A 39 12.28 6.00 0.74
C ILE A 39 13.52 6.61 1.42
N ALA A 40 14.63 6.72 0.70
CA ALA A 40 15.87 7.30 1.25
C ALA A 40 15.70 8.78 1.63
N ASP A 41 15.06 9.57 0.77
CA ASP A 41 14.82 11.01 1.03
C ASP A 41 13.87 11.21 2.20
N ARG A 42 12.83 10.40 2.29
CA ARG A 42 11.93 10.42 3.45
C ARG A 42 12.68 10.02 4.72
N GLY A 43 13.51 8.98 4.67
CA GLY A 43 14.33 8.56 5.79
C GLY A 43 15.28 9.65 6.29
N LEU A 44 15.88 10.42 5.37
CA LEU A 44 16.71 11.56 5.73
C LEU A 44 15.88 12.69 6.38
N LYS A 45 14.75 13.05 5.76
CA LYS A 45 13.83 14.08 6.26
C LYS A 45 13.29 13.74 7.66
N ASP A 46 12.98 12.49 7.90
CA ASP A 46 12.39 12.01 9.17
C ASP A 46 13.46 11.66 10.23
N GLY A 47 14.76 11.91 9.94
CA GLY A 47 15.85 11.76 10.91
C GLY A 47 16.34 10.32 11.13
N TYR A 48 16.02 9.38 10.23
CA TYR A 48 16.56 8.01 10.29
C TYR A 48 18.02 7.92 9.90
N PHE A 49 18.52 8.89 9.14
CA PHE A 49 19.92 9.00 8.73
C PHE A 49 20.55 10.26 9.31
N ALA A 50 21.76 10.13 9.84
CA ALA A 50 22.49 11.26 10.43
C ALA A 50 23.10 12.22 9.39
N SER A 51 23.14 11.82 8.12
CA SER A 51 23.70 12.63 7.03
C SER A 51 23.15 12.22 5.67
N GLU A 52 23.25 13.10 4.67
CA GLU A 52 22.96 12.83 3.27
C GLU A 52 23.79 11.67 2.73
N GLN A 53 25.05 11.56 3.15
CA GLN A 53 25.92 10.45 2.74
C GLN A 53 25.36 9.09 3.22
N GLN A 54 24.82 9.01 4.43
CA GLN A 54 24.19 7.77 4.91
C GLN A 54 22.92 7.43 4.13
N ALA A 55 22.11 8.44 3.81
CA ALA A 55 20.92 8.27 2.97
C ALA A 55 21.31 7.80 1.54
N GLU A 56 22.39 8.32 0.98
CA GLU A 56 22.91 7.89 -0.33
C GLU A 56 23.41 6.45 -0.29
N ILE A 57 24.15 6.06 0.74
CA ILE A 57 24.58 4.66 0.92
C ILE A 57 23.37 3.75 0.97
N PHE A 58 22.37 4.09 1.81
CA PHE A 58 21.14 3.33 1.92
C PHE A 58 20.40 3.21 0.57
N TYR A 59 20.26 4.32 -0.17
CA TYR A 59 19.66 4.32 -1.50
C TYR A 59 20.40 3.38 -2.47
N ASN A 60 21.73 3.42 -2.47
CA ASN A 60 22.55 2.59 -3.36
C ASN A 60 22.41 1.09 -3.03
N GLU A 61 22.46 0.74 -1.75
CA GLU A 61 22.30 -0.65 -1.28
C GLU A 61 20.89 -1.17 -1.61
N LEU A 62 19.86 -0.40 -1.30
CA LEU A 62 18.47 -0.78 -1.57
C LEU A 62 18.21 -0.94 -3.07
N THR A 63 18.74 -0.03 -3.88
CA THR A 63 18.66 -0.08 -5.35
C THR A 63 19.37 -1.33 -5.87
N TRP A 64 20.56 -1.63 -5.34
CA TRP A 64 21.30 -2.82 -5.72
C TRP A 64 20.53 -4.11 -5.42
N LEU A 65 19.92 -4.22 -4.24
CA LEU A 65 19.08 -5.37 -3.85
C LEU A 65 17.91 -5.56 -4.82
N CYS A 66 17.19 -4.48 -5.14
CA CYS A 66 16.03 -4.54 -6.05
C CYS A 66 16.44 -4.88 -7.49
N VAL A 67 17.48 -4.21 -8.03
CA VAL A 67 17.93 -4.43 -9.41
C VAL A 67 18.47 -5.84 -9.62
N ASN A 68 19.17 -6.39 -8.62
CA ASN A 68 19.72 -7.74 -8.69
C ASN A 68 18.72 -8.83 -8.22
N GLN A 69 17.49 -8.46 -7.90
CA GLN A 69 16.40 -9.39 -7.53
C GLN A 69 16.69 -10.20 -6.24
N TYR A 70 17.47 -9.63 -5.31
CA TYR A 70 17.66 -10.17 -3.98
C TYR A 70 16.51 -9.78 -3.03
N GLY A 71 15.81 -8.69 -3.30
CA GLY A 71 14.64 -8.22 -2.58
C GLY A 71 13.65 -7.54 -3.51
N SER A 72 12.39 -7.52 -3.09
CA SER A 72 11.32 -6.80 -3.76
C SER A 72 10.32 -6.31 -2.74
N PHE A 73 9.81 -5.12 -2.94
CA PHE A 73 8.68 -4.63 -2.18
C PHE A 73 7.37 -5.31 -2.62
N ASN A 74 6.36 -5.22 -1.79
CA ASN A 74 5.00 -5.60 -2.15
C ASN A 74 4.42 -4.63 -3.21
N SER A 75 3.37 -5.07 -3.90
CA SER A 75 2.77 -4.32 -5.01
C SER A 75 2.32 -2.90 -4.67
N PRO A 76 1.66 -2.61 -3.54
CA PRO A 76 1.29 -1.24 -3.17
C PRO A 76 2.46 -0.26 -3.08
N VAL A 77 3.63 -0.69 -2.63
CA VAL A 77 4.84 0.15 -2.65
C VAL A 77 5.21 0.51 -4.09
N TRP A 78 5.27 -0.47 -4.98
CA TRP A 78 5.59 -0.24 -6.39
C TRP A 78 4.55 0.62 -7.11
N PHE A 79 3.27 0.50 -6.75
CA PHE A 79 2.21 1.28 -7.39
C PHE A 79 2.15 2.73 -6.90
N ASN A 80 2.44 2.98 -5.61
CA ASN A 80 2.04 4.22 -4.98
C ASN A 80 3.21 5.11 -4.53
N VAL A 81 4.33 4.49 -4.07
CA VAL A 81 5.43 5.26 -3.46
C VAL A 81 6.18 6.07 -4.51
N GLY A 82 6.39 7.34 -4.23
CA GLY A 82 7.13 8.28 -5.05
C GLY A 82 6.34 8.88 -6.22
N LEU A 83 5.05 8.56 -6.39
CA LEU A 83 4.26 9.21 -7.45
C LEU A 83 4.07 10.71 -7.19
N TYR A 84 3.86 11.10 -5.95
CA TYR A 84 3.79 12.50 -5.56
C TYR A 84 5.15 13.18 -5.65
N ASP A 85 6.18 12.58 -5.02
CA ASP A 85 7.50 13.18 -4.88
C ASP A 85 8.22 13.35 -6.23
N VAL A 86 8.05 12.41 -7.16
CA VAL A 86 8.76 12.39 -8.45
C VAL A 86 7.93 12.98 -9.59
N TYR A 87 6.62 12.72 -9.60
CA TYR A 87 5.76 13.10 -10.72
C TYR A 87 4.69 14.14 -10.37
N GLY A 88 4.61 14.57 -9.10
CA GLY A 88 3.63 15.55 -8.65
C GLY A 88 2.18 15.06 -8.71
N ILE A 89 1.97 13.74 -8.66
CA ILE A 89 0.63 13.16 -8.78
C ILE A 89 -0.18 13.41 -7.53
N ALA A 90 -1.31 14.07 -7.68
CA ALA A 90 -2.25 14.31 -6.61
C ALA A 90 -3.34 13.23 -6.59
N GLY A 91 -3.59 12.67 -5.43
CA GLY A 91 -4.68 11.72 -5.17
C GLY A 91 -5.85 12.35 -4.40
N GLY A 92 -6.89 11.57 -4.16
CA GLY A 92 -8.03 12.00 -3.34
C GLY A 92 -7.71 12.13 -1.85
N LYS A 93 -8.64 12.76 -1.09
CA LYS A 93 -8.52 12.99 0.35
C LYS A 93 -9.14 11.84 1.16
N HIS A 94 -8.76 10.59 0.86
CA HIS A 94 -9.42 9.42 1.44
C HIS A 94 -8.57 8.64 2.43
N ASN A 95 -7.28 9.03 2.56
CA ASN A 95 -6.34 8.39 3.46
C ASN A 95 -6.16 9.20 4.73
N TYR A 96 -5.69 8.52 5.77
CA TYR A 96 -5.22 9.14 7.00
C TYR A 96 -3.71 9.00 7.09
N CYS A 97 -3.06 10.02 7.62
CA CYS A 97 -1.64 10.00 7.94
C CYS A 97 -1.42 10.37 9.40
N TRP A 98 -0.32 9.92 9.96
CA TRP A 98 0.08 10.31 11.30
C TRP A 98 0.59 11.74 11.32
N ASP A 99 0.00 12.58 12.16
CA ASP A 99 0.50 13.92 12.47
C ASP A 99 1.28 13.88 13.78
N PRO A 100 2.61 14.15 13.77
CA PRO A 100 3.41 14.12 14.98
C PRO A 100 3.12 15.28 15.93
N GLN A 101 2.53 16.38 15.48
CA GLN A 101 2.15 17.52 16.31
C GLN A 101 0.84 17.25 17.04
N GLU A 102 -0.17 16.79 16.32
CA GLU A 102 -1.46 16.41 16.88
C GLU A 102 -1.41 15.06 17.60
N LYS A 103 -0.34 14.27 17.39
CA LYS A 103 -0.20 12.87 17.86
C LYS A 103 -1.42 12.00 17.55
N ALA A 104 -1.96 12.19 16.39
CA ALA A 104 -3.19 11.53 15.92
C ALA A 104 -3.12 11.19 14.43
N ALA A 105 -3.99 10.28 13.99
CA ALA A 105 -4.24 10.07 12.59
C ALA A 105 -5.20 11.15 12.07
N VAL A 106 -4.74 11.95 11.11
CA VAL A 106 -5.50 13.03 10.48
C VAL A 106 -5.76 12.73 9.01
N PRO A 107 -6.84 13.27 8.40
CA PRO A 107 -7.08 13.10 6.98
C PRO A 107 -5.95 13.71 6.14
N CYS A 108 -5.38 12.94 5.23
CA CYS A 108 -4.39 13.43 4.29
C CYS A 108 -5.01 14.37 3.26
N GLN A 109 -4.29 15.42 2.91
CA GLN A 109 -4.71 16.33 1.82
C GLN A 109 -4.47 15.69 0.44
N ASN A 110 -3.48 14.80 0.35
CA ASN A 110 -3.12 14.08 -0.87
C ASN A 110 -2.75 12.64 -0.53
N SER A 111 -3.49 11.67 -1.07
CA SER A 111 -3.28 10.25 -0.80
C SER A 111 -1.95 9.70 -1.35
N TYR A 112 -1.29 10.36 -2.30
CA TYR A 112 0.01 9.95 -2.82
C TYR A 112 1.20 10.61 -2.11
N GLU A 113 0.97 11.63 -1.30
CA GLU A 113 2.00 12.18 -0.40
C GLU A 113 2.26 11.23 0.78
N HIS A 114 1.19 10.58 1.28
CA HIS A 114 1.24 9.54 2.30
C HIS A 114 0.57 8.27 1.74
N PRO A 115 1.25 7.58 0.83
CA PRO A 115 0.64 6.52 0.07
C PRO A 115 0.40 5.25 0.89
N GLN A 116 -0.64 4.51 0.50
CA GLN A 116 -0.84 3.15 0.97
C GLN A 116 0.32 2.27 0.48
N ALA A 117 1.05 1.70 1.43
CA ALA A 117 2.24 0.87 1.17
C ALA A 117 2.11 -0.58 1.69
N SER A 118 1.03 -0.90 2.43
CA SER A 118 0.79 -2.25 2.96
C SER A 118 0.00 -3.09 1.98
N ALA A 119 0.42 -4.35 1.79
CA ALA A 119 -0.23 -5.26 0.85
C ALA A 119 -1.44 -5.98 1.45
N CYS A 120 -1.37 -6.32 2.74
CA CYS A 120 -2.36 -7.17 3.38
C CYS A 120 -2.73 -6.66 4.75
N PHE A 121 -4.01 -6.83 5.10
CA PHE A 121 -4.58 -6.46 6.38
C PHE A 121 -5.33 -7.65 6.96
N ILE A 122 -5.17 -7.87 8.25
CA ILE A 122 -5.98 -8.83 9.00
C ILE A 122 -7.04 -8.06 9.75
N GLN A 123 -8.28 -8.46 9.56
CA GLN A 123 -9.44 -7.84 10.17
C GLN A 123 -10.19 -8.84 11.06
N SER A 124 -10.94 -8.32 11.98
CA SER A 124 -11.88 -9.09 12.82
C SER A 124 -13.26 -8.48 12.69
N VAL A 125 -14.28 -9.28 12.97
CA VAL A 125 -15.68 -8.88 12.96
C VAL A 125 -16.37 -9.35 14.21
N LYS A 126 -17.23 -8.51 14.80
CA LYS A 126 -18.12 -8.90 15.88
C LYS A 126 -19.45 -9.40 15.32
N ASP A 127 -20.15 -10.22 16.08
CA ASP A 127 -21.45 -10.75 15.69
C ASP A 127 -22.57 -9.70 15.85
N SER A 128 -22.45 -8.63 15.05
CA SER A 128 -23.48 -7.59 14.92
C SER A 128 -23.56 -7.13 13.47
N MET A 129 -24.73 -6.70 13.02
CA MET A 129 -24.94 -6.22 11.66
C MET A 129 -24.08 -4.99 11.36
N GLU A 130 -23.93 -4.10 12.32
CA GLU A 130 -23.11 -2.88 12.20
C GLU A 130 -21.64 -3.24 11.92
N ASP A 131 -21.11 -4.22 12.65
CA ASP A 131 -19.71 -4.63 12.49
C ASP A 131 -19.48 -5.39 11.17
N ILE A 132 -20.43 -6.24 10.77
CA ILE A 132 -20.40 -6.94 9.48
C ILE A 132 -20.40 -5.93 8.32
N MET A 133 -21.26 -4.92 8.36
CA MET A 133 -21.32 -3.91 7.31
C MET A 133 -20.07 -2.99 7.33
N ARG A 134 -19.53 -2.70 8.52
CA ARG A 134 -18.25 -1.98 8.64
C ARG A 134 -17.10 -2.78 8.03
N LEU A 135 -17.03 -4.08 8.26
CA LEU A 135 -16.06 -4.97 7.64
C LEU A 135 -16.14 -4.89 6.11
N ALA A 136 -17.34 -5.06 5.53
CA ALA A 136 -17.55 -5.01 4.09
C ALA A 136 -17.08 -3.66 3.48
N THR A 137 -17.36 -2.56 4.17
CA THR A 137 -16.89 -1.22 3.75
C THR A 137 -15.37 -1.11 3.81
N SER A 138 -14.76 -1.60 4.90
CA SER A 138 -13.30 -1.57 5.08
C SER A 138 -12.60 -2.39 4.00
N GLU A 139 -13.10 -3.59 3.70
CA GLU A 139 -12.57 -4.45 2.63
C GLU A 139 -12.65 -3.78 1.26
N ALA A 140 -13.80 -3.18 0.93
CA ALA A 140 -13.96 -2.46 -0.33
C ALA A 140 -12.95 -1.31 -0.48
N MET A 141 -12.65 -0.59 0.60
CA MET A 141 -11.65 0.50 0.58
C MET A 141 -10.23 -0.04 0.47
N LEU A 142 -9.89 -1.13 1.15
CA LEU A 142 -8.58 -1.78 1.02
C LEU A 142 -8.33 -2.29 -0.39
N PHE A 143 -9.31 -2.96 -0.99
CA PHE A 143 -9.23 -3.42 -2.39
C PHE A 143 -9.08 -2.27 -3.38
N LYS A 144 -9.81 -1.17 -3.18
CA LYS A 144 -9.66 0.03 -4.01
C LYS A 144 -8.24 0.56 -4.06
N HIS A 145 -7.47 0.42 -2.96
CA HIS A 145 -6.09 0.89 -2.87
C HIS A 145 -5.05 -0.20 -3.20
N GLY A 146 -5.49 -1.32 -3.75
CA GLY A 146 -4.61 -2.40 -4.20
C GLY A 146 -4.10 -3.34 -3.12
N SER A 147 -4.72 -3.32 -1.93
CA SER A 147 -4.37 -4.20 -0.82
C SER A 147 -5.28 -5.42 -0.76
N GLY A 148 -4.80 -6.50 -0.13
CA GLY A 148 -5.59 -7.67 0.21
C GLY A 148 -6.07 -7.63 1.66
N THR A 149 -7.09 -8.42 1.98
CA THR A 149 -7.59 -8.57 3.35
C THR A 149 -7.85 -10.02 3.68
N GLY A 150 -7.68 -10.37 4.95
CA GLY A 150 -8.09 -11.63 5.53
C GLY A 150 -8.91 -11.38 6.79
N THR A 151 -9.98 -12.12 6.98
CA THR A 151 -10.91 -11.92 8.09
C THR A 151 -11.16 -13.23 8.82
N ASP A 152 -11.06 -13.18 10.14
CA ASP A 152 -11.53 -14.26 11.01
C ASP A 152 -13.04 -14.11 11.23
N LEU A 153 -13.79 -15.08 10.73
CA LEU A 153 -15.26 -15.15 10.87
C LEU A 153 -15.71 -16.02 12.03
N SER A 154 -14.81 -16.58 12.83
CA SER A 154 -15.12 -17.51 13.91
C SER A 154 -15.97 -16.90 15.05
N THR A 155 -16.00 -15.57 15.11
CA THR A 155 -16.81 -14.81 16.07
C THR A 155 -18.29 -14.72 15.70
N LEU A 156 -18.63 -14.99 14.42
CA LEU A 156 -20.02 -14.95 13.97
C LEU A 156 -20.77 -16.20 14.43
N ARG A 157 -22.01 -16.01 14.81
CA ARG A 157 -22.89 -17.11 15.27
C ARG A 157 -23.12 -18.14 14.17
N SER A 158 -23.14 -19.38 14.56
CA SER A 158 -23.41 -20.49 13.64
C SER A 158 -24.90 -20.62 13.33
N SER A 159 -25.24 -21.26 12.20
CA SER A 159 -26.64 -21.62 11.86
C SER A 159 -27.31 -22.58 12.85
N ARG A 160 -26.55 -23.18 13.79
CA ARG A 160 -27.05 -24.08 14.82
C ARG A 160 -27.45 -23.37 16.10
N GLU A 161 -27.09 -22.11 16.27
CA GLU A 161 -27.45 -21.33 17.46
C GLU A 161 -28.90 -20.84 17.38
N LYS A 162 -29.47 -20.52 18.53
CA LYS A 162 -30.84 -19.97 18.61
C LYS A 162 -30.77 -18.47 18.75
N LEU A 163 -31.60 -17.76 18.00
CA LEU A 163 -31.78 -16.32 18.17
C LEU A 163 -32.63 -16.03 19.41
N ALA A 164 -32.36 -14.95 20.14
CA ALA A 164 -33.10 -14.54 21.33
C ALA A 164 -34.61 -14.31 21.06
N GLY A 165 -34.97 -13.89 19.83
CA GLY A 165 -36.37 -13.70 19.39
C GLY A 165 -37.04 -14.95 18.82
N GLY A 166 -36.42 -16.12 18.91
CA GLY A 166 -36.86 -17.34 18.23
C GLY A 166 -36.49 -17.37 16.75
N GLY A 167 -36.09 -18.51 16.24
CA GLY A 167 -35.58 -18.67 14.88
C GLY A 167 -34.11 -19.10 14.87
N LYS A 168 -33.56 -19.28 13.67
CA LYS A 168 -32.16 -19.70 13.47
C LYS A 168 -31.46 -18.70 12.58
N PRO A 169 -30.20 -18.34 12.86
CA PRO A 169 -29.37 -17.53 11.94
C PRO A 169 -29.00 -18.35 10.70
N SER A 170 -28.64 -17.65 9.63
CA SER A 170 -28.12 -18.29 8.41
C SER A 170 -26.73 -18.89 8.62
N GLY A 171 -25.96 -18.34 9.56
CA GLY A 171 -24.54 -18.60 9.73
C GLY A 171 -23.68 -17.82 8.74
N PRO A 172 -22.35 -17.88 8.86
CA PRO A 172 -21.40 -17.30 7.91
C PRO A 172 -21.37 -18.09 6.61
#